data_38539be2c7b1e09bf1528ecf3f161ed1
#
_entry.id   38539be2c7b1e09bf1528ecf3f161ed1
#
_cell.length_a   1.000
_cell.length_b   1.000
_cell.length_c   1.000
_cell.angle_alpha   90.00
_cell.angle_beta   90.00
_cell.angle_gamma   90.00
#
_symmetry.space_group_name_H-M   'P 1'
#
loop_
_entity.id
_entity.type
_entity.pdbx_description
1 polymer ?
#
loop_
_entity_poly.entity_id
_entity_poly.type
_entity_poly.pdbx_seq_one_letter_code
_entity_poly.pdbx_strand_id
1 'polypeptide(L)'
;GTTGALTIPFGDSPAGLFTDPPRCYMHRQATFIQSFIKDQYPDLAAGEDYDVFVLPSIDKEHGTPLLGAGDLVSAFNDTEEAHELMEFLASAEAQEVWVKELGKLAVNGNVSSEVYPDPITAKAAEILSEAEVFRFDGSDLMPAAVGSGTFWTGVMDYVSGKDLTRVLQDIEKSADEAY
;
A
#
# COMPACT_ATOMS: atom_id res chain seq x y z
N GLY A 1 15.13 -16.59 3.15
CA GLY A 1 15.30 -17.15 1.81
C GLY A 1 13.98 -17.22 1.04
N THR A 2 14.01 -17.68 -0.20
CA THR A 2 12.84 -17.75 -1.09
C THR A 2 11.65 -18.52 -0.50
N THR A 3 11.91 -19.60 0.24
CA THR A 3 10.86 -20.39 0.89
C THR A 3 10.05 -19.58 1.89
N GLY A 4 10.68 -18.68 2.66
CA GLY A 4 9.98 -17.78 3.57
C GLY A 4 9.05 -16.82 2.84
N ALA A 5 9.47 -16.28 1.70
CA ALA A 5 8.64 -15.37 0.90
C ALA A 5 7.32 -16.02 0.41
N LEU A 6 7.29 -17.34 0.27
CA LEU A 6 6.11 -18.10 -0.17
C LEU A 6 5.20 -18.56 0.97
N THR A 7 5.66 -18.52 2.22
CA THR A 7 4.98 -19.12 3.36
C THR A 7 4.66 -18.17 4.50
N ILE A 8 5.32 -17.01 4.57
CA ILE A 8 5.06 -16.01 5.60
C ILE A 8 3.93 -15.11 5.12
N PRO A 9 2.82 -14.99 5.86
CA PRO A 9 1.77 -14.01 5.58
C PRO A 9 2.36 -12.60 5.52
N PHE A 10 1.84 -11.76 4.63
CA PHE A 10 2.39 -10.41 4.45
C PHE A 10 2.34 -9.57 5.74
N GLY A 11 1.30 -9.76 6.57
CA GLY A 11 1.17 -9.09 7.87
C GLY A 11 2.27 -9.45 8.86
N ASP A 12 2.88 -10.65 8.74
CA ASP A 12 3.97 -11.12 9.60
C ASP A 12 5.36 -10.73 9.06
N SER A 13 5.40 -10.19 7.84
CA SER A 13 6.66 -9.86 7.17
C SER A 13 7.56 -8.86 7.93
N PRO A 14 7.04 -7.88 8.71
CA PRO A 14 7.87 -6.97 9.50
C PRO A 14 8.45 -7.58 10.78
N ALA A 15 8.07 -8.80 11.18
CA ALA A 15 8.50 -9.41 12.45
C ALA A 15 10.02 -9.43 12.67
N GLY A 16 10.81 -9.44 11.59
CA GLY A 16 12.27 -9.38 11.67
C GLY A 16 12.83 -8.09 12.25
N LEU A 17 12.07 -6.98 12.20
CA LEU A 17 12.45 -5.70 12.81
C LEU A 17 12.46 -5.79 14.34
N PHE A 18 11.54 -6.57 14.90
CA PHE A 18 11.19 -6.59 16.33
C PHE A 18 11.75 -7.82 17.08
N THR A 19 12.72 -8.54 16.49
CA THR A 19 13.47 -9.60 17.18
C THR A 19 14.64 -9.03 17.96
N ASP A 20 15.11 -9.71 19.02
CA ASP A 20 16.30 -9.34 19.78
C ASP A 20 17.40 -10.42 19.63
N PRO A 21 18.53 -10.17 18.94
CA PRO A 21 18.78 -8.95 18.12
C PRO A 21 17.90 -8.88 16.87
N PRO A 22 17.70 -7.68 16.29
CA PRO A 22 16.93 -7.52 15.07
C PRO A 22 17.53 -8.30 13.89
N ARG A 23 16.69 -9.00 13.14
CA ARG A 23 17.11 -9.72 11.92
C ARG A 23 17.15 -8.82 10.67
N CYS A 24 16.45 -7.70 10.72
CA CYS A 24 16.55 -6.61 9.74
C CYS A 24 16.30 -5.27 10.44
N TYR A 25 16.73 -4.18 9.82
CA TYR A 25 16.58 -2.82 10.34
C TYR A 25 15.62 -1.98 9.48
N MET A 26 15.24 -2.48 8.32
CA MET A 26 14.33 -1.81 7.41
C MET A 26 13.39 -2.83 6.76
N HIS A 27 12.15 -2.42 6.58
CA HIS A 27 11.13 -3.19 5.88
C HIS A 27 10.42 -2.27 4.88
N ARG A 28 10.28 -2.70 3.61
CA ARG A 28 9.56 -1.95 2.59
C ARG A 28 8.14 -2.47 2.46
N GLN A 29 7.17 -1.61 2.76
CA GLN A 29 5.75 -1.93 2.61
C GLN A 29 4.94 -0.64 2.51
N ALA A 30 3.68 -0.72 2.11
CA ALA A 30 2.74 0.38 2.17
C ALA A 30 2.26 0.62 3.62
N THR A 31 1.67 1.78 3.87
CA THR A 31 1.30 2.27 5.22
C THR A 31 0.36 1.35 5.98
N PHE A 32 -0.47 0.55 5.30
CA PHE A 32 -1.39 -0.39 5.95
C PHE A 32 -0.70 -1.40 6.86
N ILE A 33 0.61 -1.68 6.65
CA ILE A 33 1.36 -2.64 7.48
C ILE A 33 1.41 -2.21 8.96
N GLN A 34 1.23 -0.92 9.23
CA GLN A 34 1.22 -0.39 10.58
C GLN A 34 0.11 -0.98 11.45
N SER A 35 -1.07 -1.27 10.89
CA SER A 35 -2.15 -1.92 11.64
C SER A 35 -1.73 -3.31 12.12
N PHE A 36 -1.04 -4.08 11.27
CA PHE A 36 -0.52 -5.39 11.64
C PHE A 36 0.58 -5.31 12.71
N ILE A 37 1.44 -4.28 12.65
CA ILE A 37 2.46 -4.05 13.66
C ILE A 37 1.80 -3.74 15.01
N LYS A 38 0.82 -2.84 15.04
CA LYS A 38 0.09 -2.49 16.26
C LYS A 38 -0.64 -3.68 16.89
N ASP A 39 -1.27 -4.51 16.06
CA ASP A 39 -1.99 -5.70 16.52
C ASP A 39 -1.06 -6.76 17.11
N GLN A 40 0.11 -6.95 16.49
CA GLN A 40 1.08 -7.97 16.93
C GLN A 40 2.01 -7.49 18.05
N TYR A 41 2.29 -6.19 18.12
CA TYR A 41 3.22 -5.56 19.04
C TYR A 41 2.57 -4.32 19.71
N PRO A 42 1.51 -4.52 20.51
CA PRO A 42 0.73 -3.40 21.08
C PRO A 42 1.51 -2.53 22.07
N ASP A 43 2.63 -3.04 22.59
CA ASP A 43 3.49 -2.31 23.52
C ASP A 43 4.49 -1.37 22.84
N LEU A 44 4.62 -1.45 21.49
CA LEU A 44 5.53 -0.58 20.75
C LEU A 44 4.89 0.77 20.43
N ALA A 45 5.65 1.84 20.70
CA ALA A 45 5.24 3.20 20.42
C ALA A 45 5.64 3.64 19.02
N ALA A 46 4.63 3.94 18.18
CA ALA A 46 4.84 4.50 16.84
C ALA A 46 5.55 5.86 16.91
N GLY A 47 6.61 6.03 16.14
CA GLY A 47 7.45 7.23 16.14
C GLY A 47 8.60 7.20 17.17
N GLU A 48 8.62 6.23 18.10
CA GLU A 48 9.69 6.04 19.08
C GLU A 48 10.44 4.72 18.82
N ASP A 49 9.72 3.58 18.82
CA ASP A 49 10.30 2.25 18.62
C ASP A 49 10.47 1.89 17.14
N TYR A 50 9.65 2.46 16.28
CA TYR A 50 9.72 2.33 14.81
C TYR A 50 9.19 3.60 14.13
N ASP A 51 9.68 3.88 12.93
CA ASP A 51 9.29 5.07 12.15
C ASP A 51 9.22 4.73 10.66
N VAL A 52 8.75 5.67 9.85
CA VAL A 52 8.61 5.57 8.39
C VAL A 52 9.45 6.63 7.69
N PHE A 53 9.98 6.28 6.53
CA PHE A 53 10.64 7.22 5.63
C PHE A 53 10.37 6.85 4.17
N VAL A 54 10.46 7.84 3.30
CA VAL A 54 10.31 7.62 1.85
C VAL A 54 11.54 6.91 1.32
N LEU A 55 11.37 5.94 0.42
CA LEU A 55 12.49 5.32 -0.29
C LEU A 55 13.33 6.40 -0.97
N PRO A 56 14.64 6.49 -0.69
CA PRO A 56 15.49 7.50 -1.29
C PRO A 56 15.50 7.44 -2.82
N SER A 57 15.69 8.59 -3.47
CA SER A 57 15.84 8.65 -4.92
C SER A 57 16.98 7.75 -5.40
N ILE A 58 16.71 6.90 -6.36
CA ILE A 58 17.70 6.03 -7.02
C ILE A 58 18.41 6.84 -8.12
N ASP A 59 17.65 7.62 -8.88
CA ASP A 59 18.13 8.51 -9.92
C ASP A 59 17.58 9.91 -9.70
N LYS A 60 18.48 10.89 -9.54
CA LYS A 60 18.14 12.29 -9.28
C LYS A 60 17.33 12.94 -10.40
N GLU A 61 17.46 12.45 -11.63
CA GLU A 61 16.69 12.95 -12.78
C GLU A 61 15.19 12.69 -12.62
N HIS A 62 14.83 11.61 -11.91
CA HIS A 62 13.45 11.20 -11.69
C HIS A 62 12.88 11.62 -10.32
N GLY A 63 13.67 12.31 -9.51
CA GLY A 63 13.25 12.78 -8.18
C GLY A 63 12.92 11.63 -7.21
N THR A 64 11.91 11.83 -6.40
CA THR A 64 11.43 10.84 -5.40
C THR A 64 9.95 10.57 -5.63
N PRO A 65 9.59 9.78 -6.65
CA PRO A 65 8.18 9.46 -6.91
C PRO A 65 7.61 8.62 -5.77
N LEU A 66 6.42 8.98 -5.31
CA LEU A 66 5.66 8.23 -4.33
C LEU A 66 4.80 7.17 -5.06
N LEU A 67 4.98 5.91 -4.70
CA LEU A 67 4.14 4.81 -5.15
C LEU A 67 3.00 4.60 -4.15
N GLY A 68 1.78 4.53 -4.63
CA GLY A 68 0.63 4.25 -3.81
C GLY A 68 -0.49 3.57 -4.57
N ALA A 69 -1.44 3.06 -3.80
CA ALA A 69 -2.72 2.54 -4.27
C ALA A 69 -3.81 3.05 -3.33
N GLY A 70 -5.07 2.81 -3.65
CA GLY A 70 -6.18 3.26 -2.83
C GLY A 70 -7.39 2.35 -2.97
N ASP A 71 -8.23 2.35 -1.94
CA ASP A 71 -9.54 1.75 -2.00
C ASP A 71 -10.46 2.66 -2.84
N LEU A 72 -11.15 2.09 -3.80
CA LEU A 72 -12.02 2.82 -4.72
C LEU A 72 -13.49 2.58 -4.36
N VAL A 73 -14.29 3.65 -4.38
CA VAL A 73 -15.74 3.57 -4.25
C VAL A 73 -16.35 3.93 -5.58
N SER A 74 -17.25 3.09 -6.09
CA SER A 74 -17.92 3.29 -7.37
C SER A 74 -19.44 3.23 -7.21
N ALA A 75 -20.16 4.15 -7.87
CA ALA A 75 -21.61 4.09 -8.00
C ALA A 75 -21.99 3.17 -9.18
N PHE A 76 -22.89 2.21 -8.93
CA PHE A 76 -23.40 1.29 -9.95
C PHE A 76 -24.81 1.66 -10.43
N ASN A 77 -25.44 2.64 -9.78
CA ASN A 77 -26.72 3.22 -10.17
C ASN A 77 -26.59 4.73 -10.23
N ASP A 78 -27.20 5.34 -11.25
CA ASP A 78 -27.26 6.78 -11.41
C ASP A 78 -28.54 7.31 -10.77
N THR A 79 -28.52 7.42 -9.43
CA THR A 79 -29.61 7.98 -8.63
C THR A 79 -29.12 9.15 -7.77
N GLU A 80 -30.06 10.01 -7.34
CA GLU A 80 -29.74 11.17 -6.50
C GLU A 80 -29.09 10.72 -5.18
N GLU A 81 -29.60 9.68 -4.55
CA GLU A 81 -29.08 9.13 -3.30
C GLU A 81 -27.66 8.56 -3.46
N ALA A 82 -27.37 7.94 -4.62
CA ALA A 82 -26.03 7.46 -4.90
C ALA A 82 -25.03 8.62 -5.05
N HIS A 83 -25.43 9.71 -5.70
CA HIS A 83 -24.61 10.91 -5.82
C HIS A 83 -24.38 11.58 -4.47
N GLU A 84 -25.41 11.76 -3.66
CA GLU A 84 -25.30 12.33 -2.30
C GLU A 84 -24.34 11.49 -1.43
N LEU A 85 -24.42 10.15 -1.51
CA LEU A 85 -23.50 9.25 -0.80
C LEU A 85 -22.05 9.43 -1.28
N MET A 86 -21.83 9.50 -2.60
CA MET A 86 -20.49 9.70 -3.16
C MET A 86 -19.90 11.04 -2.76
N GLU A 87 -20.69 12.12 -2.78
CA GLU A 87 -20.27 13.44 -2.31
C GLU A 87 -19.91 13.43 -0.83
N PHE A 88 -20.75 12.78 0.00
CA PHE A 88 -20.46 12.63 1.43
C PHE A 88 -19.16 11.88 1.67
N LEU A 89 -18.95 10.73 1.01
CA LEU A 89 -17.71 9.93 1.16
C LEU A 89 -16.45 10.67 0.68
N ALA A 90 -16.60 11.61 -0.26
CA ALA A 90 -15.50 12.47 -0.71
C ALA A 90 -15.23 13.66 0.25
N SER A 91 -16.14 13.94 1.18
CA SER A 91 -16.02 15.07 2.10
C SER A 91 -14.94 14.84 3.16
N ALA A 92 -14.40 15.93 3.71
CA ALA A 92 -13.46 15.87 4.83
C ALA A 92 -14.10 15.23 6.07
N GLU A 93 -15.40 15.54 6.34
CA GLU A 93 -16.15 14.99 7.47
C GLU A 93 -16.19 13.46 7.45
N ALA A 94 -16.54 12.86 6.31
CA ALA A 94 -16.59 11.40 6.18
C ALA A 94 -15.19 10.79 6.30
N GLN A 95 -14.19 11.42 5.68
CA GLN A 95 -12.81 10.88 5.69
C GLN A 95 -12.14 11.02 7.06
N GLU A 96 -12.47 12.01 7.86
CA GLU A 96 -12.03 12.09 9.25
C GLU A 96 -12.46 10.88 10.09
N VAL A 97 -13.65 10.32 9.84
CA VAL A 97 -14.11 9.10 10.52
C VAL A 97 -13.18 7.93 10.20
N TRP A 98 -12.83 7.75 8.92
CA TRP A 98 -11.92 6.67 8.52
C TRP A 98 -10.50 6.85 9.05
N VAL A 99 -10.02 8.09 9.09
CA VAL A 99 -8.72 8.42 9.68
C VAL A 99 -8.70 8.04 11.16
N LYS A 100 -9.70 8.49 11.93
CA LYS A 100 -9.76 8.28 13.38
C LYS A 100 -9.95 6.81 13.78
N GLU A 101 -10.84 6.11 13.08
CA GLU A 101 -11.24 4.76 13.45
C GLU A 101 -10.33 3.68 12.85
N LEU A 102 -9.81 3.91 11.64
CA LEU A 102 -9.07 2.90 10.89
C LEU A 102 -7.61 3.25 10.61
N GLY A 103 -7.16 4.46 10.97
CA GLY A 103 -5.81 4.93 10.66
C GLY A 103 -5.52 4.99 9.16
N LYS A 104 -6.55 5.19 8.33
CA LYS A 104 -6.41 5.35 6.88
C LYS A 104 -5.90 6.75 6.54
N LEU A 105 -5.24 6.89 5.41
CA LEU A 105 -4.87 8.22 4.89
C LEU A 105 -6.05 8.82 4.15
N ALA A 106 -6.36 10.09 4.44
CA ALA A 106 -7.37 10.84 3.71
C ALA A 106 -6.81 11.29 2.35
N VAL A 107 -7.65 11.26 1.32
CA VAL A 107 -7.34 11.87 0.01
C VAL A 107 -7.86 13.31 -0.08
N ASN A 108 -8.79 13.70 0.81
CA ASN A 108 -9.30 15.08 0.90
C ASN A 108 -8.30 15.93 1.69
N GLY A 109 -7.66 16.90 1.02
CA GLY A 109 -6.67 17.78 1.63
C GLY A 109 -7.17 18.74 2.72
N ASN A 110 -8.49 18.80 2.95
CA ASN A 110 -9.07 19.58 4.04
C ASN A 110 -9.16 18.80 5.37
N VAL A 111 -8.79 17.53 5.40
CA VAL A 111 -8.70 16.76 6.64
C VAL A 111 -7.50 17.24 7.44
N SER A 112 -7.75 17.65 8.69
CA SER A 112 -6.70 18.16 9.56
C SER A 112 -5.68 17.10 9.93
N SER A 113 -4.39 17.46 9.94
CA SER A 113 -3.32 16.58 10.42
C SER A 113 -3.47 16.16 11.88
N GLU A 114 -4.20 16.94 12.68
CA GLU A 114 -4.42 16.68 14.11
C GLU A 114 -5.36 15.49 14.38
N VAL A 115 -6.12 15.03 13.35
CA VAL A 115 -7.05 13.90 13.52
C VAL A 115 -6.39 12.54 13.37
N TYR A 116 -5.15 12.49 12.88
CA TYR A 116 -4.42 11.23 12.72
C TYR A 116 -4.05 10.62 14.08
N PRO A 117 -4.28 9.31 14.30
CA PRO A 117 -4.22 8.70 15.61
C PRO A 117 -2.81 8.52 16.17
N ASP A 118 -1.78 8.67 15.35
CA ASP A 118 -0.38 8.47 15.74
C ASP A 118 0.60 9.23 14.83
N PRO A 119 1.86 9.44 15.29
CA PRO A 119 2.86 10.22 14.54
C PRO A 119 3.24 9.63 13.19
N ILE A 120 3.22 8.31 13.01
CA ILE A 120 3.57 7.67 11.74
C ILE A 120 2.47 7.90 10.70
N THR A 121 1.20 7.76 11.09
CA THR A 121 0.08 8.01 10.19
C THR A 121 0.01 9.49 9.79
N ALA A 122 0.25 10.41 10.74
CA ALA A 122 0.34 11.85 10.45
C ALA A 122 1.49 12.16 9.47
N LYS A 123 2.68 11.61 9.72
CA LYS A 123 3.86 11.75 8.84
C LYS A 123 3.61 11.16 7.44
N ALA A 124 2.94 10.02 7.35
CA ALA A 124 2.59 9.42 6.06
C ALA A 124 1.60 10.30 5.26
N ALA A 125 0.64 10.94 5.95
CA ALA A 125 -0.28 11.89 5.33
C ALA A 125 0.46 13.15 4.82
N GLU A 126 1.40 13.67 5.59
CA GLU A 126 2.26 14.78 5.18
C GLU A 126 3.07 14.41 3.92
N ILE A 127 3.77 13.26 3.94
CA ILE A 127 4.52 12.74 2.80
C ILE A 127 3.62 12.64 1.55
N LEU A 128 2.38 12.15 1.71
CA LEU A 128 1.43 12.03 0.60
C LEU A 128 1.01 13.41 0.07
N SER A 129 0.74 14.36 0.95
CA SER A 129 0.30 15.72 0.59
C SER A 129 1.39 16.55 -0.10
N GLU A 130 2.66 16.30 0.22
CA GLU A 130 3.83 16.98 -0.31
C GLU A 130 4.43 16.30 -1.56
N ALA A 131 3.88 15.15 -1.97
CA ALA A 131 4.40 14.39 -3.09
C ALA A 131 4.29 15.17 -4.41
N GLU A 132 5.42 15.54 -5.00
CA GLU A 132 5.46 16.17 -6.33
C GLU A 132 5.05 15.22 -7.45
N VAL A 133 5.34 13.94 -7.28
CA VAL A 133 5.02 12.88 -8.25
C VAL A 133 4.41 11.69 -7.52
N PHE A 134 3.17 11.40 -7.83
CA PHE A 134 2.47 10.20 -7.37
C PHE A 134 2.33 9.22 -8.53
N ARG A 135 2.63 7.94 -8.29
CA ARG A 135 2.43 6.83 -9.22
C ARG A 135 1.48 5.83 -8.60
N PHE A 136 0.36 5.62 -9.28
CA PHE A 136 -0.56 4.55 -8.89
C PHE A 136 0.08 3.18 -9.19
N ASP A 137 -0.20 2.18 -8.37
CA ASP A 137 0.36 0.84 -8.53
C ASP A 137 -0.01 0.28 -9.92
N GLY A 138 1.02 -0.08 -10.69
CA GLY A 138 0.84 -0.54 -12.06
C GLY A 138 0.06 -1.84 -12.17
N SER A 139 0.17 -2.73 -11.17
CA SER A 139 -0.57 -3.99 -11.16
C SER A 139 -2.07 -3.79 -10.98
N ASP A 140 -2.47 -2.75 -10.24
CA ASP A 140 -3.87 -2.38 -10.03
C ASP A 140 -4.50 -1.71 -11.27
N LEU A 141 -3.66 -1.18 -12.17
CA LEU A 141 -4.10 -0.60 -13.44
C LEU A 141 -4.23 -1.63 -14.58
N MET A 142 -3.75 -2.84 -14.37
CA MET A 142 -3.86 -3.93 -15.35
C MET A 142 -5.26 -4.56 -15.31
N PRO A 143 -5.74 -5.17 -16.41
CA PRO A 143 -6.89 -6.06 -16.35
C PRO A 143 -6.72 -7.11 -15.25
N ALA A 144 -7.79 -7.45 -14.53
CA ALA A 144 -7.72 -8.38 -13.40
C ALA A 144 -7.10 -9.73 -13.76
N ALA A 145 -7.34 -10.23 -14.98
CA ALA A 145 -6.73 -11.47 -15.48
C ALA A 145 -5.19 -11.40 -15.50
N VAL A 146 -4.63 -10.21 -15.68
CA VAL A 146 -3.18 -9.97 -15.71
C VAL A 146 -2.68 -9.56 -14.32
N GLY A 147 -3.12 -8.43 -13.79
CA GLY A 147 -2.56 -7.83 -12.56
C GLY A 147 -2.68 -8.72 -11.34
N SER A 148 -3.91 -9.04 -10.93
CA SER A 148 -4.18 -9.97 -9.82
C SER A 148 -4.19 -11.45 -10.24
N GLY A 149 -4.11 -11.74 -11.53
CA GLY A 149 -4.05 -13.08 -12.11
C GLY A 149 -2.63 -13.54 -12.42
N THR A 150 -2.25 -13.51 -13.71
CA THR A 150 -1.00 -14.11 -14.21
C THR A 150 0.26 -13.40 -13.74
N PHE A 151 0.22 -12.07 -13.53
CA PHE A 151 1.37 -11.35 -12.96
C PHE A 151 1.62 -11.78 -11.52
N TRP A 152 0.59 -11.81 -10.66
CA TRP A 152 0.71 -12.27 -9.29
C TRP A 152 1.23 -13.72 -9.20
N THR A 153 0.57 -14.64 -9.91
CA THR A 153 0.97 -16.06 -9.91
C THR A 153 2.36 -16.25 -10.52
N GLY A 154 2.71 -15.50 -11.54
CA GLY A 154 4.02 -15.51 -12.17
C GLY A 154 5.15 -15.11 -11.22
N VAL A 155 4.95 -14.07 -10.41
CA VAL A 155 5.92 -13.68 -9.37
C VAL A 155 6.14 -14.82 -8.37
N MET A 156 5.06 -15.45 -7.91
CA MET A 156 5.13 -16.60 -6.99
C MET A 156 5.85 -17.79 -7.63
N ASP A 157 5.59 -18.07 -8.88
CA ASP A 157 6.21 -19.12 -9.69
C ASP A 157 7.72 -18.88 -9.85
N TYR A 158 8.12 -17.66 -10.19
CA TYR A 158 9.52 -17.28 -10.30
C TYR A 158 10.25 -17.43 -8.96
N VAL A 159 9.66 -16.94 -7.86
CA VAL A 159 10.24 -17.08 -6.52
C VAL A 159 10.34 -18.55 -6.09
N SER A 160 9.43 -19.41 -6.57
CA SER A 160 9.50 -20.88 -6.34
C SER A 160 10.54 -21.59 -7.18
N GLY A 161 11.17 -20.91 -8.16
CA GLY A 161 12.26 -21.43 -8.99
C GLY A 161 11.88 -21.79 -10.43
N LYS A 162 10.70 -21.37 -10.90
CA LYS A 162 10.37 -21.51 -12.33
C LYS A 162 11.25 -20.61 -13.19
N ASP A 163 11.45 -21.01 -14.43
CA ASP A 163 12.23 -20.26 -15.42
C ASP A 163 11.60 -18.88 -15.69
N LEU A 164 12.40 -17.82 -15.55
CA LEU A 164 11.94 -16.43 -15.71
C LEU A 164 11.35 -16.17 -17.09
N THR A 165 12.01 -16.69 -18.16
CA THR A 165 11.56 -16.44 -19.53
C THR A 165 10.19 -17.04 -19.76
N ARG A 166 9.94 -18.23 -19.25
CA ARG A 166 8.64 -18.89 -19.34
C ARG A 166 7.55 -18.13 -18.56
N VAL A 167 7.88 -17.70 -17.34
CA VAL A 167 6.94 -16.89 -16.52
C VAL A 167 6.55 -15.61 -17.24
N LEU A 168 7.52 -14.89 -17.83
CA LEU A 168 7.25 -13.65 -18.57
C LEU A 168 6.41 -13.92 -19.85
N GLN A 169 6.66 -15.04 -20.54
CA GLN A 169 5.85 -15.42 -21.72
C GLN A 169 4.40 -15.75 -21.36
N ASP A 170 4.19 -16.42 -20.22
CA ASP A 170 2.85 -16.75 -19.73
C ASP A 170 2.07 -15.46 -19.33
N ILE A 171 2.75 -14.48 -18.72
CA ILE A 171 2.17 -13.17 -18.40
C ILE A 171 1.83 -12.41 -19.68
N GLU A 172 2.78 -12.32 -20.63
CA GLU A 172 2.59 -11.63 -21.89
C GLU A 172 1.42 -12.20 -22.68
N LYS A 173 1.34 -13.52 -22.79
CA LYS A 173 0.20 -14.17 -23.44
C LYS A 173 -1.14 -13.79 -22.82
N SER A 174 -1.21 -13.72 -21.49
CA SER A 174 -2.42 -13.30 -20.79
C SER A 174 -2.74 -11.82 -21.05
N ALA A 175 -1.71 -10.99 -21.17
CA ALA A 175 -1.88 -9.58 -21.51
C ALA A 175 -2.42 -9.43 -22.95
N ASP A 176 -1.86 -10.14 -23.92
CA ASP A 176 -2.35 -10.13 -25.32
C ASP A 176 -3.83 -10.53 -25.44
N GLU A 177 -4.31 -11.40 -24.54
CA GLU A 177 -5.72 -11.83 -24.52
C GLU A 177 -6.64 -10.82 -23.78
N ALA A 178 -6.09 -9.96 -22.90
CA ALA A 178 -6.86 -9.10 -22.01
C ALA A 178 -6.92 -7.63 -22.44
N TYR A 179 -5.99 -7.17 -23.30
CA TYR A 179 -5.94 -5.83 -23.88
C TYR A 179 -6.43 -5.81 -25.31
#